data_01d5661265fefd67de54512d543dacc0
#
_entry.id   01d5661265fefd67de54512d543dacc0
#
_cell.length_a   1.000
_cell.length_b   1.000
_cell.length_c   1.000
_cell.angle_alpha   90.00
_cell.angle_beta   90.00
_cell.angle_gamma   90.00
#
_symmetry.space_group_name_H-M   'P 1'
#
loop_
_entity.id
_entity.type
_entity.pdbx_description
1 polymer ?
#
loop_
_entity_poly.entity_id
_entity_poly.type
_entity_poly.pdbx_seq_one_letter_code
_entity_poly.pdbx_strand_id
1 'polypeptide(L)'
;MDDSDATERSELHLGRVIAVSASQAIVLLERPDAARSAGVLPLEMGTLVKMHTRISIVYGMVTGLRVPLPSLEASDKDLKLVELELAGEIRTTNGGTGSFERGVSAYPSLDEPVYFASAADLAQVYARPKAETARVGTIHQDKGVPAYVLIDELFGKHFSIVGTTGSGKSCGVATILNVVIERNPNAHVILLDPHNEYASAFGDSAAVLSTAEGLYLPYWLFNFEELAEIVIGPDRSSEQAKILRF
;
A
#
# COMPACT_ATOMS: atom_id res chain seq x y z
N MET A 1 4.06 -26.74 -36.79
CA MET A 1 4.86 -25.52 -36.63
C MET A 1 4.33 -24.90 -35.35
N ASP A 2 5.13 -25.04 -34.33
CA ASP A 2 4.75 -25.15 -32.92
C ASP A 2 4.38 -23.79 -32.31
N ASP A 3 3.16 -23.70 -31.78
CA ASP A 3 2.65 -22.51 -31.06
C ASP A 3 3.17 -22.40 -29.61
N SER A 4 4.09 -23.29 -29.25
CA SER A 4 4.73 -23.32 -27.92
C SER A 4 5.89 -22.31 -27.77
N ASP A 5 6.34 -21.69 -28.86
CA ASP A 5 7.51 -20.79 -28.88
C ASP A 5 7.17 -19.29 -28.66
N ALA A 6 5.89 -18.97 -28.48
CA ALA A 6 5.44 -17.59 -28.26
C ALA A 6 5.36 -17.21 -26.76
N THR A 7 5.57 -18.14 -25.86
CA THR A 7 5.38 -17.93 -24.39
C THR A 7 6.69 -17.67 -23.63
N GLU A 8 7.82 -17.92 -24.25
CA GLU A 8 9.16 -17.54 -23.73
C GLU A 8 9.58 -16.12 -24.18
N ARG A 9 8.73 -15.13 -24.01
CA ARG A 9 9.23 -13.76 -23.90
C ARG A 9 9.97 -13.70 -22.58
N SER A 10 11.31 -13.75 -22.69
CA SER A 10 12.31 -13.80 -21.64
C SER A 10 11.84 -13.11 -20.38
N GLU A 11 11.45 -13.90 -19.37
CA GLU A 11 11.23 -13.40 -18.02
C GLU A 11 12.50 -12.67 -17.60
N LEU A 12 12.37 -11.39 -17.23
CA LEU A 12 13.52 -10.58 -16.88
C LEU A 12 14.05 -11.05 -15.52
N HIS A 13 15.14 -11.80 -15.57
CA HIS A 13 15.79 -12.36 -14.39
C HIS A 13 16.43 -11.25 -13.54
N LEU A 14 16.09 -11.25 -12.26
CA LEU A 14 16.57 -10.28 -11.27
C LEU A 14 17.77 -10.79 -10.48
N GLY A 15 17.70 -12.02 -10.01
CA GLY A 15 18.67 -12.64 -9.14
C GLY A 15 18.17 -13.96 -8.58
N ARG A 16 18.69 -14.37 -7.43
CA ARG A 16 18.33 -15.64 -6.78
C ARG A 16 18.07 -15.48 -5.29
N VAL A 17 17.25 -16.36 -4.75
CA VAL A 17 16.92 -16.41 -3.33
C VAL A 17 18.11 -16.90 -2.53
N ILE A 18 18.52 -16.17 -1.49
CA ILE A 18 19.61 -16.55 -0.58
C ILE A 18 19.14 -16.77 0.86
N ALA A 19 17.96 -16.31 1.23
CA ALA A 19 17.32 -16.59 2.51
C ALA A 19 15.81 -16.54 2.40
N VAL A 20 15.11 -17.35 3.18
CA VAL A 20 13.66 -17.40 3.26
C VAL A 20 13.24 -17.55 4.71
N SER A 21 12.19 -16.81 5.09
CA SER A 21 11.49 -16.93 6.37
C SER A 21 9.97 -17.05 6.12
N ALA A 22 9.19 -17.10 7.18
CA ALA A 22 7.74 -17.29 7.06
C ALA A 22 7.01 -16.19 6.26
N SER A 23 7.52 -14.96 6.24
CA SER A 23 6.89 -13.83 5.56
C SER A 23 7.82 -13.08 4.62
N GLN A 24 9.10 -13.43 4.59
CA GLN A 24 10.11 -12.67 3.87
C GLN A 24 11.08 -13.57 3.11
N ALA A 25 11.67 -13.04 2.05
CA ALA A 25 12.79 -13.62 1.36
C ALA A 25 13.86 -12.55 1.12
N ILE A 26 15.13 -12.98 1.04
CA ILE A 26 16.25 -12.13 0.65
C ILE A 26 16.80 -12.67 -0.66
N VAL A 27 16.98 -11.76 -1.60
CA VAL A 27 17.46 -12.05 -2.96
C VAL A 27 18.80 -11.39 -3.19
N LEU A 28 19.74 -12.15 -3.71
CA LEU A 28 20.99 -11.64 -4.25
C LEU A 28 20.74 -11.14 -5.67
N LEU A 29 20.94 -9.85 -5.90
CA LEU A 29 20.79 -9.22 -7.21
C LEU A 29 21.98 -9.60 -8.12
N GLU A 30 21.71 -10.26 -9.23
CA GLU A 30 22.75 -10.70 -10.17
C GLU A 30 22.93 -9.78 -11.37
N ARG A 31 21.87 -9.07 -11.79
CA ARG A 31 21.89 -8.19 -12.96
C ARG A 31 21.26 -6.82 -12.66
N PRO A 32 21.97 -5.94 -11.97
CA PRO A 32 21.39 -4.62 -11.59
C PRO A 32 21.05 -3.75 -12.81
N ASP A 33 21.68 -3.98 -13.96
CA ASP A 33 21.50 -3.17 -15.17
C ASP A 33 20.56 -3.79 -16.21
N ALA A 34 20.09 -5.03 -16.01
CA ALA A 34 19.21 -5.71 -16.95
C ALA A 34 17.85 -5.00 -17.11
N ALA A 35 17.32 -4.47 -16.02
CA ALA A 35 16.07 -3.69 -16.02
C ALA A 35 16.20 -2.40 -16.85
N ARG A 36 17.34 -1.69 -16.74
CA ARG A 36 17.60 -0.46 -17.50
C ARG A 36 17.72 -0.71 -19.00
N SER A 37 18.41 -1.81 -19.37
CA SER A 37 18.63 -2.17 -20.78
C SER A 37 17.37 -2.66 -21.49
N ALA A 38 16.41 -3.23 -20.74
CA ALA A 38 15.16 -3.76 -21.28
C ALA A 38 14.00 -2.73 -21.28
N GLY A 39 14.24 -1.48 -20.86
CA GLY A 39 13.18 -0.48 -20.74
C GLY A 39 12.15 -0.77 -19.64
N VAL A 40 12.49 -1.66 -18.71
CA VAL A 40 11.68 -1.97 -17.53
C VAL A 40 11.95 -0.92 -16.46
N LEU A 41 10.94 -0.58 -15.67
CA LEU A 41 11.08 0.32 -14.53
C LEU A 41 12.23 -0.14 -13.61
N PRO A 42 13.00 0.80 -13.04
CA PRO A 42 14.04 0.45 -12.07
C PRO A 42 13.43 -0.35 -10.92
N LEU A 43 14.24 -1.23 -10.32
CA LEU A 43 13.83 -1.94 -9.12
C LEU A 43 13.68 -0.95 -7.97
N GLU A 44 12.46 -0.76 -7.53
CA GLU A 44 12.08 0.19 -6.50
C GLU A 44 11.29 -0.49 -5.37
N MET A 45 11.14 0.20 -4.26
CA MET A 45 10.25 -0.23 -3.17
C MET A 45 8.83 -0.39 -3.72
N GLY A 46 8.17 -1.50 -3.38
CA GLY A 46 6.84 -1.81 -3.88
C GLY A 46 6.80 -2.53 -5.23
N THR A 47 7.96 -2.76 -5.88
CA THR A 47 8.03 -3.59 -7.11
C THR A 47 7.62 -5.02 -6.78
N LEU A 48 6.72 -5.58 -7.58
CA LEU A 48 6.31 -6.99 -7.50
C LEU A 48 7.28 -7.85 -8.32
N VAL A 49 7.73 -8.94 -7.71
CA VAL A 49 8.58 -9.97 -8.32
C VAL A 49 7.96 -11.34 -8.15
N LYS A 50 8.41 -12.32 -8.91
CA LYS A 50 7.91 -13.70 -8.86
C LYS A 50 9.02 -14.73 -8.75
N MET A 51 8.69 -15.83 -8.11
CA MET A 51 9.54 -17.01 -7.92
C MET A 51 8.71 -18.25 -8.24
N HIS A 52 9.27 -19.19 -8.97
CA HIS A 52 8.59 -20.43 -9.30
C HIS A 52 8.86 -21.47 -8.21
N THR A 53 7.82 -22.15 -7.75
CA THR A 53 7.93 -23.33 -6.89
C THR A 53 7.42 -24.57 -7.68
N ARG A 54 7.47 -25.73 -7.08
CA ARG A 54 6.97 -26.95 -7.74
C ARG A 54 5.47 -26.94 -8.02
N ILE A 55 4.68 -26.20 -7.25
CA ILE A 55 3.22 -26.23 -7.27
C ILE A 55 2.57 -24.87 -7.42
N SER A 56 3.35 -23.79 -7.35
CA SER A 56 2.83 -22.43 -7.41
C SER A 56 3.86 -21.44 -7.94
N ILE A 57 3.39 -20.26 -8.32
CA ILE A 57 4.18 -19.07 -8.54
C ILE A 57 3.98 -18.19 -7.32
N VAL A 58 5.04 -17.94 -6.57
CA VAL A 58 5.05 -17.08 -5.39
C VAL A 58 5.40 -15.67 -5.80
N TYR A 59 4.63 -14.70 -5.32
CA TYR A 59 4.85 -13.27 -5.54
C TYR A 59 5.36 -12.62 -4.28
N GLY A 60 6.42 -11.82 -4.43
CA GLY A 60 7.01 -11.01 -3.36
C GLY A 60 7.04 -9.53 -3.75
N MET A 61 6.88 -8.67 -2.76
CA MET A 61 6.98 -7.23 -2.92
C MET A 61 8.31 -6.73 -2.35
N VAL A 62 9.02 -5.89 -3.08
CA VAL A 62 10.28 -5.28 -2.62
C VAL A 62 10.01 -4.33 -1.46
N THR A 63 10.57 -4.63 -0.30
CA THR A 63 10.47 -3.82 0.93
C THR A 63 11.78 -3.23 1.39
N GLY A 64 12.92 -3.67 0.81
CA GLY A 64 14.23 -3.14 1.14
C GLY A 64 15.27 -3.42 0.06
N LEU A 65 16.20 -2.47 -0.08
CA LEU A 65 17.37 -2.58 -0.94
C LEU A 65 18.59 -2.29 -0.08
N ARG A 66 19.53 -3.23 0.00
CA ARG A 66 20.73 -3.11 0.85
C ARG A 66 21.99 -3.46 0.08
N VAL A 67 23.07 -2.76 0.42
CA VAL A 67 24.43 -3.15 0.10
C VAL A 67 25.04 -3.62 1.42
N PRO A 68 25.37 -4.92 1.61
CA PRO A 68 26.13 -5.35 2.76
C PRO A 68 27.48 -4.60 2.73
N LEU A 69 28.16 -4.48 3.88
CA LEU A 69 29.38 -3.71 4.07
C LEU A 69 30.27 -3.73 2.82
N PRO A 70 30.67 -2.54 2.29
CA PRO A 70 31.52 -2.49 1.13
C PRO A 70 32.80 -3.27 1.43
N SER A 71 33.18 -4.18 0.53
CA SER A 71 34.47 -4.89 0.65
C SER A 71 35.59 -3.86 0.54
N LEU A 72 36.59 -3.96 1.42
CA LEU A 72 37.76 -3.08 1.42
C LEU A 72 38.67 -3.31 0.21
N GLU A 73 38.39 -4.32 -0.60
CA GLU A 73 39.14 -4.65 -1.80
C GLU A 73 38.35 -4.24 -3.05
N ALA A 74 38.96 -3.39 -3.88
CA ALA A 74 38.35 -2.83 -5.11
C ALA A 74 38.02 -3.88 -6.21
N SER A 75 38.24 -5.17 -5.97
CA SER A 75 37.95 -6.27 -6.90
C SER A 75 36.62 -6.98 -6.65
N ASP A 76 36.00 -6.83 -5.47
CA ASP A 76 34.73 -7.45 -5.17
C ASP A 76 33.60 -6.53 -5.62
N LYS A 77 32.77 -7.00 -6.56
CA LYS A 77 31.53 -6.33 -6.92
C LYS A 77 30.66 -6.25 -5.68
N ASP A 78 30.25 -5.03 -5.31
CA ASP A 78 29.31 -4.82 -4.22
C ASP A 78 28.10 -5.73 -4.39
N LEU A 79 27.91 -6.65 -3.44
CA LEU A 79 26.73 -7.51 -3.39
C LEU A 79 25.52 -6.62 -3.09
N LYS A 80 24.49 -6.70 -3.91
CA LYS A 80 23.24 -5.97 -3.69
C LYS A 80 22.15 -6.95 -3.26
N LEU A 81 21.57 -6.69 -2.10
CA LEU A 81 20.50 -7.50 -1.53
C LEU A 81 19.16 -6.80 -1.65
N VAL A 82 18.16 -7.59 -2.00
CA VAL A 82 16.75 -7.17 -2.09
C VAL A 82 15.97 -7.92 -1.03
N GLU A 83 15.27 -7.18 -0.17
CA GLU A 83 14.34 -7.74 0.79
C GLU A 83 12.95 -7.78 0.18
N LEU A 84 12.32 -8.93 0.26
CA LEU A 84 10.97 -9.18 -0.23
C LEU A 84 10.05 -9.54 0.92
N GLU A 85 8.87 -8.96 0.94
CA GLU A 85 7.73 -9.48 1.69
C GLU A 85 6.93 -10.41 0.79
N LEU A 86 6.65 -11.64 1.23
CA LEU A 86 5.90 -12.61 0.47
C LEU A 86 4.41 -12.23 0.49
N ALA A 87 3.88 -11.82 -0.66
CA ALA A 87 2.53 -11.29 -0.78
C ALA A 87 1.46 -12.39 -0.93
N GLY A 88 1.79 -13.46 -1.68
CA GLY A 88 0.87 -14.54 -1.96
C GLY A 88 1.36 -15.45 -3.08
N GLU A 89 0.47 -16.33 -3.52
CA GLU A 89 0.80 -17.32 -4.55
C GLU A 89 -0.35 -17.54 -5.55
N ILE A 90 0.00 -18.01 -6.73
CA ILE A 90 -0.93 -18.56 -7.72
C ILE A 90 -0.57 -20.02 -7.90
N ARG A 91 -1.48 -20.94 -7.56
CA ARG A 91 -1.26 -22.37 -7.70
C ARG A 91 -1.31 -22.81 -9.15
N THR A 92 -0.34 -23.61 -9.55
CA THR A 92 -0.30 -24.25 -10.85
C THR A 92 -0.92 -25.63 -10.74
N THR A 93 -2.04 -25.84 -11.40
CA THR A 93 -2.73 -27.14 -11.46
C THR A 93 -2.62 -27.73 -12.87
N ASN A 94 -2.80 -29.04 -13.01
CA ASN A 94 -2.74 -29.72 -14.31
C ASN A 94 -3.79 -29.24 -15.34
N GLY A 95 -4.65 -28.31 -14.98
CA GLY A 95 -5.69 -27.72 -15.85
C GLY A 95 -5.57 -26.20 -16.07
N GLY A 96 -4.50 -25.57 -15.59
CA GLY A 96 -4.27 -24.12 -15.74
C GLY A 96 -3.77 -23.44 -14.47
N THR A 97 -3.56 -22.13 -14.56
CA THR A 97 -3.19 -21.26 -13.43
C THR A 97 -4.44 -20.88 -12.63
N GLY A 98 -4.37 -21.02 -11.30
CA GLY A 98 -5.41 -20.60 -10.37
C GLY A 98 -5.55 -19.07 -10.26
N SER A 99 -6.37 -18.62 -9.33
CA SER A 99 -6.43 -17.21 -8.91
C SER A 99 -5.33 -16.91 -7.90
N PHE A 100 -4.96 -15.64 -7.78
CA PHE A 100 -4.04 -15.17 -6.73
C PHE A 100 -4.70 -15.34 -5.35
N GLU A 101 -3.97 -15.96 -4.44
CA GLU A 101 -4.34 -16.14 -3.03
C GLU A 101 -3.29 -15.46 -2.15
N ARG A 102 -3.73 -14.71 -1.14
CA ARG A 102 -2.83 -14.11 -0.15
C ARG A 102 -2.24 -15.16 0.77
N GLY A 103 -0.96 -14.99 1.12
CA GLY A 103 -0.21 -15.98 1.89
C GLY A 103 0.45 -17.02 0.98
N VAL A 104 1.43 -17.72 1.51
CA VAL A 104 2.27 -18.67 0.77
C VAL A 104 2.19 -20.03 1.44
N SER A 105 1.85 -21.06 0.70
CA SER A 105 1.83 -22.46 1.17
C SER A 105 3.08 -23.22 0.75
N ALA A 106 3.68 -22.85 -0.40
CA ALA A 106 4.90 -23.45 -0.91
C ALA A 106 6.00 -22.38 -1.00
N TYR A 107 6.95 -22.43 -0.08
CA TYR A 107 8.04 -21.46 -0.04
C TYR A 107 9.06 -21.71 -1.16
N PRO A 108 9.65 -20.63 -1.73
CA PRO A 108 10.74 -20.77 -2.68
C PRO A 108 11.97 -21.40 -1.99
N SER A 109 12.72 -22.17 -2.75
CA SER A 109 13.96 -22.79 -2.29
C SER A 109 15.13 -21.79 -2.32
N LEU A 110 16.22 -22.10 -1.61
CA LEU A 110 17.48 -21.38 -1.80
C LEU A 110 17.94 -21.60 -3.25
N ASP A 111 18.61 -20.59 -3.78
CA ASP A 111 19.06 -20.50 -5.19
C ASP A 111 17.93 -20.47 -6.24
N GLU A 112 16.66 -20.38 -5.82
CA GLU A 112 15.54 -20.23 -6.75
C GLU A 112 15.66 -18.90 -7.51
N PRO A 113 15.53 -18.91 -8.86
CA PRO A 113 15.57 -17.71 -9.66
C PRO A 113 14.40 -16.78 -9.36
N VAL A 114 14.67 -15.47 -9.33
CA VAL A 114 13.69 -14.41 -9.12
C VAL A 114 13.56 -13.58 -10.37
N TYR A 115 12.33 -13.30 -10.77
CA TYR A 115 12.00 -12.56 -11.98
C TYR A 115 11.13 -11.35 -11.67
N PHE A 116 11.19 -10.32 -12.51
CA PHE A 116 10.19 -9.26 -12.46
C PHE A 116 8.82 -9.81 -12.82
N ALA A 117 7.77 -9.36 -12.13
CA ALA A 117 6.41 -9.65 -12.52
C ALA A 117 6.10 -8.97 -13.86
N SER A 118 5.56 -9.74 -14.81
CA SER A 118 5.10 -9.23 -16.10
C SER A 118 3.79 -8.44 -15.97
N ALA A 119 3.38 -7.73 -17.01
CA ALA A 119 2.07 -7.08 -17.05
C ALA A 119 0.91 -8.06 -16.85
N ALA A 120 1.04 -9.29 -17.35
CA ALA A 120 0.05 -10.36 -17.14
C ALA A 120 0.02 -10.83 -15.68
N ASP A 121 1.17 -10.96 -15.02
CA ASP A 121 1.26 -11.28 -13.60
C ASP A 121 0.60 -10.18 -12.76
N LEU A 122 0.90 -8.91 -13.04
CA LEU A 122 0.28 -7.77 -12.36
C LEU A 122 -1.24 -7.75 -12.54
N ALA A 123 -1.73 -7.96 -13.77
CA ALA A 123 -3.16 -8.01 -14.04
C ALA A 123 -3.86 -9.17 -13.27
N GLN A 124 -3.16 -10.28 -13.05
CA GLN A 124 -3.68 -11.44 -12.33
C GLN A 124 -3.63 -11.24 -10.81
N VAL A 125 -2.50 -10.73 -10.27
CA VAL A 125 -2.34 -10.46 -8.83
C VAL A 125 -3.28 -9.36 -8.36
N TYR A 126 -3.45 -8.30 -9.15
CA TYR A 126 -4.33 -7.17 -8.86
C TYR A 126 -5.69 -7.27 -9.57
N ALA A 127 -6.08 -8.47 -9.99
CA ALA A 127 -7.40 -8.70 -10.59
C ALA A 127 -8.51 -8.22 -9.65
N ARG A 128 -9.55 -7.63 -10.23
CA ARG A 128 -10.69 -7.14 -9.45
C ARG A 128 -11.33 -8.29 -8.66
N PRO A 129 -11.39 -8.21 -7.32
CA PRO A 129 -12.10 -9.20 -6.50
C PRO A 129 -13.60 -9.26 -6.85
N LYS A 130 -14.25 -10.39 -6.55
CA LYS A 130 -15.69 -10.55 -6.76
C LYS A 130 -16.55 -9.79 -5.74
N ALA A 131 -15.93 -9.26 -4.67
CA ALA A 131 -16.58 -8.45 -3.65
C ALA A 131 -16.82 -7.01 -4.15
N GLU A 132 -17.53 -6.21 -3.34
CA GLU A 132 -17.73 -4.80 -3.63
C GLU A 132 -16.40 -4.04 -3.51
N THR A 133 -16.04 -3.36 -4.61
CA THR A 133 -14.73 -2.70 -4.74
C THR A 133 -14.88 -1.29 -5.27
N ALA A 134 -14.01 -0.40 -4.81
CA ALA A 134 -13.83 0.92 -5.37
C ALA A 134 -12.47 1.02 -6.09
N ARG A 135 -12.46 1.55 -7.33
CA ARG A 135 -11.21 1.85 -8.02
C ARG A 135 -10.67 3.16 -7.49
N VAL A 136 -9.47 3.11 -6.89
CA VAL A 136 -8.81 4.28 -6.29
C VAL A 136 -7.65 4.82 -7.10
N GLY A 137 -7.26 4.14 -8.18
CA GLY A 137 -6.14 4.56 -9.02
C GLY A 137 -5.66 3.43 -9.92
N THR A 138 -4.36 3.42 -10.15
CA THR A 138 -3.64 2.39 -10.92
C THR A 138 -2.40 1.93 -10.17
N ILE A 139 -1.91 0.74 -10.49
CA ILE A 139 -0.68 0.21 -9.90
C ILE A 139 0.52 1.01 -10.41
N HIS A 140 1.46 1.36 -9.52
CA HIS A 140 2.62 2.18 -9.89
C HIS A 140 3.49 1.49 -10.93
N GLN A 141 3.70 0.20 -10.80
CA GLN A 141 4.54 -0.62 -11.68
C GLN A 141 3.97 -0.75 -13.10
N ASP A 142 2.62 -0.70 -13.24
CA ASP A 142 1.94 -0.69 -14.53
C ASP A 142 0.65 0.13 -14.45
N LYS A 143 0.65 1.31 -15.07
CA LYS A 143 -0.52 2.21 -15.08
C LYS A 143 -1.72 1.67 -15.87
N GLY A 144 -1.54 0.62 -16.66
CA GLY A 144 -2.63 -0.10 -17.32
C GLY A 144 -3.45 -0.96 -16.35
N VAL A 145 -2.88 -1.31 -15.19
CA VAL A 145 -3.52 -2.16 -14.18
C VAL A 145 -4.23 -1.29 -13.13
N PRO A 146 -5.57 -1.39 -12.99
CA PRO A 146 -6.31 -0.62 -12.00
C PRO A 146 -6.06 -1.11 -10.57
N ALA A 147 -6.02 -0.17 -9.62
CA ALA A 147 -5.94 -0.46 -8.19
C ALA A 147 -7.34 -0.38 -7.56
N TYR A 148 -7.73 -1.45 -6.86
CA TYR A 148 -9.01 -1.57 -6.17
C TYR A 148 -8.84 -1.69 -4.66
N VAL A 149 -9.76 -1.09 -3.91
CA VAL A 149 -9.93 -1.36 -2.49
C VAL A 149 -11.25 -2.11 -2.26
N LEU A 150 -11.24 -3.02 -1.29
CA LEU A 150 -12.43 -3.71 -0.81
C LEU A 150 -13.17 -2.77 0.14
N ILE A 151 -14.38 -2.35 -0.21
CA ILE A 151 -15.15 -1.35 0.54
C ILE A 151 -15.46 -1.86 1.94
N ASP A 152 -16.05 -3.05 2.05
CA ASP A 152 -16.42 -3.64 3.34
C ASP A 152 -15.22 -3.88 4.25
N GLU A 153 -14.08 -4.32 3.69
CA GLU A 153 -12.86 -4.56 4.45
C GLU A 153 -12.22 -3.25 4.94
N LEU A 154 -12.27 -2.20 4.12
CA LEU A 154 -11.69 -0.91 4.46
C LEU A 154 -12.52 -0.17 5.52
N PHE A 155 -13.84 -0.10 5.33
CA PHE A 155 -14.74 0.67 6.19
C PHE A 155 -15.38 -0.14 7.32
N GLY A 156 -15.31 -1.47 7.26
CA GLY A 156 -15.69 -2.35 8.36
C GLY A 156 -14.66 -2.44 9.49
N LYS A 157 -13.48 -1.85 9.31
CA LYS A 157 -12.33 -1.90 10.23
C LYS A 157 -11.67 -0.54 10.38
N HIS A 158 -10.73 -0.43 11.31
CA HIS A 158 -9.88 0.76 11.44
C HIS A 158 -8.71 0.69 10.47
N PHE A 159 -8.39 1.82 9.84
CA PHE A 159 -7.19 1.95 9.01
C PHE A 159 -6.53 3.31 9.24
N SER A 160 -5.28 3.44 8.86
CA SER A 160 -4.54 4.70 8.91
C SER A 160 -3.81 4.96 7.59
N ILE A 161 -3.75 6.24 7.20
CA ILE A 161 -2.94 6.71 6.08
C ILE A 161 -1.82 7.56 6.67
N VAL A 162 -0.60 7.06 6.58
CA VAL A 162 0.58 7.69 7.17
C VAL A 162 1.56 8.11 6.08
N GLY A 163 2.31 9.16 6.35
CA GLY A 163 3.33 9.71 5.45
C GLY A 163 3.83 11.06 5.92
N THR A 164 4.90 11.55 5.33
CA THR A 164 5.45 12.87 5.60
C THR A 164 4.56 13.99 5.04
N THR A 165 4.77 15.22 5.47
CA THR A 165 4.08 16.39 4.91
C THR A 165 4.36 16.48 3.40
N GLY A 166 3.33 16.75 2.61
CA GLY A 166 3.42 16.80 1.14
C GLY A 166 3.38 15.44 0.42
N SER A 167 3.30 14.31 1.12
CA SER A 167 3.23 12.97 0.50
C SER A 167 1.87 12.61 -0.12
N GLY A 168 0.88 13.49 -0.04
CA GLY A 168 -0.45 13.26 -0.62
C GLY A 168 -1.44 12.54 0.28
N LYS A 169 -1.22 12.47 1.61
CA LYS A 169 -2.14 11.82 2.57
C LYS A 169 -3.58 12.32 2.43
N SER A 170 -3.77 13.63 2.50
CA SER A 170 -5.09 14.28 2.43
C SER A 170 -5.76 14.05 1.08
N CYS A 171 -4.99 14.12 -0.02
CA CYS A 171 -5.47 13.76 -1.36
C CYS A 171 -5.87 12.29 -1.44
N GLY A 172 -5.11 11.38 -0.81
CA GLY A 172 -5.43 9.95 -0.75
C GLY A 172 -6.75 9.69 -0.01
N VAL A 173 -6.94 10.31 1.15
CA VAL A 173 -8.19 10.23 1.92
C VAL A 173 -9.36 10.76 1.09
N ALA A 174 -9.23 11.95 0.51
CA ALA A 174 -10.26 12.57 -0.32
C ALA A 174 -10.62 11.69 -1.52
N THR A 175 -9.64 11.12 -2.21
CA THR A 175 -9.87 10.21 -3.35
C THR A 175 -10.67 8.98 -2.95
N ILE A 176 -10.28 8.32 -1.84
CA ILE A 176 -10.99 7.14 -1.35
C ILE A 176 -12.42 7.48 -0.97
N LEU A 177 -12.63 8.54 -0.19
CA LEU A 177 -13.97 8.94 0.27
C LEU A 177 -14.86 9.36 -0.89
N ASN A 178 -14.38 10.14 -1.86
CA ASN A 178 -15.17 10.51 -3.04
C ASN A 178 -15.67 9.28 -3.81
N VAL A 179 -14.79 8.33 -4.10
CA VAL A 179 -15.17 7.10 -4.83
C VAL A 179 -16.18 6.27 -4.04
N VAL A 180 -16.08 6.24 -2.70
CA VAL A 180 -17.02 5.52 -1.84
C VAL A 180 -18.39 6.22 -1.81
N ILE A 181 -18.42 7.53 -1.62
CA ILE A 181 -19.66 8.33 -1.59
C ILE A 181 -20.38 8.25 -2.94
N GLU A 182 -19.67 8.37 -4.07
CA GLU A 182 -20.25 8.21 -5.40
C GLU A 182 -20.93 6.86 -5.61
N ARG A 183 -20.38 5.79 -5.05
CA ARG A 183 -20.90 4.41 -5.19
C ARG A 183 -21.97 4.07 -4.18
N ASN A 184 -21.93 4.71 -3.02
CA ASN A 184 -22.82 4.48 -1.89
C ASN A 184 -23.51 5.78 -1.47
N PRO A 185 -24.54 6.25 -2.21
CA PRO A 185 -25.20 7.52 -1.93
C PRO A 185 -25.84 7.61 -0.55
N ASN A 186 -26.08 6.46 0.09
CA ASN A 186 -26.66 6.37 1.44
C ASN A 186 -25.58 6.23 2.53
N ALA A 187 -24.29 6.30 2.19
CA ALA A 187 -23.23 6.25 3.19
C ALA A 187 -23.25 7.53 4.03
N HIS A 188 -23.10 7.37 5.35
CA HIS A 188 -22.94 8.49 6.28
C HIS A 188 -21.48 8.56 6.72
N VAL A 189 -20.80 9.64 6.34
CA VAL A 189 -19.40 9.88 6.67
C VAL A 189 -19.28 11.14 7.50
N ILE A 190 -18.60 11.07 8.63
CA ILE A 190 -18.25 12.21 9.46
C ILE A 190 -16.74 12.39 9.39
N LEU A 191 -16.31 13.55 8.88
CA LEU A 191 -14.90 13.89 8.77
C LEU A 191 -14.57 15.00 9.76
N LEU A 192 -13.65 14.71 10.68
CA LEU A 192 -13.07 15.71 11.58
C LEU A 192 -11.78 16.25 10.95
N ASP A 193 -11.78 17.54 10.62
CA ASP A 193 -10.73 18.21 9.87
C ASP A 193 -10.08 19.36 10.67
N PRO A 194 -9.17 19.07 11.61
CA PRO A 194 -8.59 20.10 12.47
C PRO A 194 -7.67 21.07 11.70
N HIS A 195 -7.26 20.72 10.48
CA HIS A 195 -6.34 21.54 9.66
C HIS A 195 -7.02 22.24 8.48
N ASN A 196 -8.33 22.01 8.29
CA ASN A 196 -9.12 22.56 7.18
C ASN A 196 -8.51 22.24 5.80
N GLU A 197 -8.13 20.98 5.60
CA GLU A 197 -7.53 20.50 4.35
C GLU A 197 -8.57 19.95 3.36
N TYR A 198 -9.79 19.63 3.82
CA TYR A 198 -10.79 18.89 3.06
C TYR A 198 -12.00 19.72 2.60
N ALA A 199 -12.13 20.97 3.04
CA ALA A 199 -13.31 21.80 2.79
C ALA A 199 -13.70 21.88 1.30
N SER A 200 -12.73 21.91 0.38
CA SER A 200 -12.97 21.97 -1.07
C SER A 200 -12.97 20.60 -1.77
N ALA A 201 -12.69 19.51 -1.05
CA ALA A 201 -12.45 18.21 -1.67
C ALA A 201 -13.75 17.48 -2.09
N PHE A 202 -14.88 17.82 -1.47
CA PHE A 202 -16.15 17.12 -1.64
C PHE A 202 -17.26 17.95 -2.30
N GLY A 203 -17.01 19.26 -2.55
CA GLY A 203 -17.99 20.16 -3.18
C GLY A 203 -19.37 20.09 -2.51
N ASP A 204 -20.42 19.96 -3.32
CA ASP A 204 -21.81 19.88 -2.85
C ASP A 204 -22.16 18.54 -2.16
N SER A 205 -21.24 17.57 -2.14
CA SER A 205 -21.46 16.25 -1.51
C SER A 205 -21.25 16.28 0.00
N ALA A 206 -20.74 17.38 0.58
CA ALA A 206 -20.49 17.51 2.00
C ALA A 206 -21.07 18.81 2.58
N ALA A 207 -21.69 18.69 3.75
CA ALA A 207 -22.02 19.87 4.57
C ALA A 207 -20.80 20.22 5.42
N VAL A 208 -20.21 21.39 5.18
CA VAL A 208 -19.09 21.89 5.97
C VAL A 208 -19.63 22.62 7.20
N LEU A 209 -19.20 22.22 8.38
CA LEU A 209 -19.52 22.86 9.64
C LEU A 209 -18.23 23.47 10.20
N SER A 210 -18.08 24.77 10.11
CA SER A 210 -16.92 25.50 10.61
C SER A 210 -17.31 26.75 11.39
N THR A 211 -16.45 27.19 12.26
CA THR A 211 -16.66 28.44 13.00
C THR A 211 -16.66 29.67 12.08
N ALA A 212 -15.96 29.58 10.93
CA ALA A 212 -15.97 30.62 9.90
C ALA A 212 -17.34 30.70 9.17
N GLU A 213 -18.09 29.59 9.12
CA GLU A 213 -19.39 29.47 8.48
C GLU A 213 -20.55 29.48 9.48
N GLY A 214 -20.30 29.89 10.72
CA GLY A 214 -21.33 30.12 11.74
C GLY A 214 -21.67 28.90 12.59
N LEU A 215 -20.73 27.93 12.73
CA LEU A 215 -20.89 26.88 13.72
C LEU A 215 -20.69 27.46 15.12
N TYR A 216 -21.76 27.41 15.93
CA TYR A 216 -21.71 27.76 17.34
C TYR A 216 -22.02 26.53 18.19
N LEU A 217 -21.11 26.19 19.08
CA LEU A 217 -21.33 25.13 20.06
C LEU A 217 -21.82 25.77 21.37
N PRO A 218 -23.02 25.39 21.84
CA PRO A 218 -23.54 25.91 23.11
C PRO A 218 -22.69 25.43 24.28
N TYR A 219 -22.33 26.34 25.21
CA TYR A 219 -21.45 26.04 26.33
C TYR A 219 -21.97 24.92 27.26
N TRP A 220 -23.27 24.68 27.31
CA TRP A 220 -23.87 23.62 28.12
C TRP A 220 -23.68 22.20 27.56
N LEU A 221 -23.12 22.07 26.36
CA LEU A 221 -22.73 20.78 25.80
C LEU A 221 -21.35 20.30 26.32
N PHE A 222 -20.57 21.23 26.88
CA PHE A 222 -19.25 20.90 27.41
C PHE A 222 -19.35 20.38 28.84
N ASN A 223 -18.52 19.39 29.15
CA ASN A 223 -18.29 19.02 30.54
C ASN A 223 -17.40 20.06 31.24
N PHE A 224 -17.23 19.95 32.57
CA PHE A 224 -16.46 20.91 33.34
C PHE A 224 -14.99 20.99 32.89
N GLU A 225 -14.38 19.86 32.56
CA GLU A 225 -12.99 19.77 32.15
C GLU A 225 -12.77 20.48 30.79
N GLU A 226 -13.65 20.25 29.83
CA GLU A 226 -13.63 20.88 28.51
C GLU A 226 -13.86 22.40 28.60
N LEU A 227 -14.83 22.81 29.41
CA LEU A 227 -15.09 24.23 29.64
C LEU A 227 -13.92 24.92 30.33
N ALA A 228 -13.31 24.28 31.30
CA ALA A 228 -12.13 24.80 32.00
C ALA A 228 -10.94 24.93 31.05
N GLU A 229 -10.75 24.01 30.13
CA GLU A 229 -9.69 24.08 29.12
C GLU A 229 -9.89 25.22 28.13
N ILE A 230 -11.13 25.45 27.70
CA ILE A 230 -11.48 26.56 26.79
C ILE A 230 -11.28 27.91 27.46
N VAL A 231 -11.70 28.06 28.73
CA VAL A 231 -11.69 29.37 29.43
C VAL A 231 -10.32 29.69 30.03
N ILE A 232 -9.62 28.72 30.57
CA ILE A 232 -8.34 28.93 31.29
C ILE A 232 -7.14 28.56 30.43
N GLY A 233 -7.32 27.63 29.46
CA GLY A 233 -6.25 27.06 28.65
C GLY A 233 -5.67 25.76 29.24
N PRO A 234 -4.78 25.10 28.46
CA PRO A 234 -4.22 23.78 28.80
C PRO A 234 -3.31 23.80 30.02
N ASP A 235 -2.64 24.92 30.34
CA ASP A 235 -1.67 25.08 31.44
C ASP A 235 -2.33 25.52 32.75
N ARG A 236 -3.50 25.06 33.04
CA ARG A 236 -4.29 25.42 34.22
C ARG A 236 -3.62 25.03 35.54
N SER A 237 -3.46 25.99 36.44
CA SER A 237 -3.15 25.70 37.84
C SER A 237 -4.39 25.15 38.57
N SER A 238 -4.19 24.27 39.57
CA SER A 238 -5.28 23.69 40.34
C SER A 238 -6.16 24.76 41.06
N GLU A 239 -5.65 25.98 41.28
CA GLU A 239 -6.39 27.09 41.86
C GLU A 239 -7.33 27.79 40.87
N GLN A 240 -6.90 27.97 39.61
CA GLN A 240 -7.75 28.52 38.55
C GLN A 240 -8.95 27.61 38.23
N ALA A 241 -8.75 26.28 38.24
CA ALA A 241 -9.83 25.34 38.05
C ALA A 241 -10.86 25.33 39.21
N LYS A 242 -10.45 25.69 40.42
CA LYS A 242 -11.36 25.84 41.58
C LYS A 242 -12.28 27.06 41.46
N ILE A 243 -11.84 28.14 40.83
CA ILE A 243 -12.64 29.35 40.66
C ILE A 243 -13.82 29.14 39.71
N LEU A 244 -13.69 28.26 38.68
CA LEU A 244 -14.76 27.90 37.75
C LEU A 244 -15.83 26.99 38.38
N ARG A 245 -15.59 26.39 39.53
CA ARG A 245 -16.55 25.51 40.23
C ARG A 245 -17.60 26.25 41.05
N PHE A 246 -17.44 27.58 41.20
CA PHE A 246 -18.41 28.46 41.84
C PHE A 246 -19.16 29.31 40.83
#